data_d2cf293652d09dadbf164baf4ebe3967
#
_entry.id   d2cf293652d09dadbf164baf4ebe3967
#
_cell.length_a   1.000
_cell.length_b   1.000
_cell.length_c   1.000
_cell.angle_alpha   90.00
_cell.angle_beta   90.00
_cell.angle_gamma   90.00
#
_symmetry.space_group_name_H-M   'P 1'
#
loop_
_entity.id
_entity.type
_entity.pdbx_description
1 polymer ?
#
loop_
_entity_poly.entity_id
_entity_poly.type
_entity_poly.pdbx_seq_one_letter_code
_entity_poly.pdbx_strand_id
1 'polypeptide(L)'
;MYEVILKRFENPDEVRTFEKGKFELVRLGGMTIGRATYEPGWKWSLHVGQGARSCMVEHIGLVVSGRATAAMDDGRVIEMKPGDVFYIAPGHDSWVVGNEPYVSLHFMGAGQYAQNKPK
;
A
#
# COMPACT_ATOMS: atom_id res chain seq x y z
N MET A 1 8.59 28.25 13.90
CA MET A 1 9.22 28.50 12.59
C MET A 1 8.55 27.63 11.55
N TYR A 2 8.30 28.21 10.40
CA TYR A 2 7.69 27.48 9.28
C TYR A 2 8.77 27.17 8.26
N GLU A 3 8.73 25.93 7.75
CA GLU A 3 9.72 25.47 6.80
C GLU A 3 9.02 24.81 5.60
N VAL A 4 9.74 24.76 4.49
CA VAL A 4 9.39 23.89 3.38
C VAL A 4 10.32 22.70 3.42
N ILE A 5 9.76 21.51 3.45
CA ILE A 5 10.52 20.26 3.46
C ILE A 5 10.15 19.49 2.20
N LEU A 6 11.14 19.13 1.39
CA LEU A 6 10.95 18.36 0.17
C LEU A 6 11.64 17.02 0.31
N LYS A 7 10.92 15.95 0.00
CA LYS A 7 11.45 14.59 -0.06
C LYS A 7 10.99 13.92 -1.36
N ARG A 8 11.64 12.84 -1.71
CA ARG A 8 11.30 12.07 -2.90
C ARG A 8 11.22 10.59 -2.53
N PHE A 9 10.28 9.88 -3.12
CA PHE A 9 10.19 8.42 -2.91
C PHE A 9 11.38 7.68 -3.50
N GLU A 10 12.09 8.26 -4.47
CA GLU A 10 13.32 7.69 -5.01
C GLU A 10 14.48 7.71 -4.01
N ASN A 11 14.33 8.47 -2.94
CA ASN A 11 15.31 8.55 -1.85
C ASN A 11 14.56 8.46 -0.50
N PRO A 12 13.92 7.32 -0.23
CA PRO A 12 13.00 7.20 0.89
C PRO A 12 13.70 7.14 2.24
N ASP A 13 12.95 7.45 3.30
CA ASP A 13 13.43 7.28 4.68
C ASP A 13 13.48 5.79 5.06
N GLU A 14 12.62 4.98 4.47
CA GLU A 14 12.55 3.55 4.73
C GLU A 14 11.99 2.84 3.50
N VAL A 15 12.47 1.62 3.25
CA VAL A 15 11.91 0.74 2.22
C VAL A 15 11.57 -0.60 2.86
N ARG A 16 10.37 -1.08 2.60
CA ARG A 16 9.94 -2.42 2.98
C ARG A 16 9.74 -3.21 1.69
N THR A 17 10.47 -4.30 1.56
CA THR A 17 10.42 -5.14 0.36
C THR A 17 9.78 -6.48 0.66
N PHE A 18 9.09 -7.02 -0.32
CA PHE A 18 8.46 -8.33 -0.26
C PHE A 18 8.38 -8.90 -1.67
N GLU A 19 7.98 -10.14 -1.78
CA GLU A 19 7.87 -10.76 -3.11
C GLU A 19 6.86 -9.99 -3.96
N LYS A 20 7.28 -9.64 -5.18
CA LYS A 20 6.49 -8.91 -6.18
C LYS A 20 6.12 -7.48 -5.78
N GLY A 21 6.89 -6.85 -4.87
CA GLY A 21 6.59 -5.47 -4.56
C GLY A 21 7.49 -4.83 -3.54
N LYS A 22 7.21 -3.56 -3.33
CA LYS A 22 7.91 -2.76 -2.32
C LYS A 22 7.00 -1.64 -1.83
N PHE A 23 7.34 -1.13 -0.65
CA PHE A 23 6.64 -0.02 -0.03
C PHE A 23 7.69 0.97 0.47
N GLU A 24 7.74 2.14 -0.16
CA GLU A 24 8.69 3.19 0.16
C GLU A 24 8.01 4.21 1.05
N LEU A 25 8.69 4.63 2.12
CA LEU A 25 8.12 5.56 3.09
C LEU A 25 8.95 6.82 3.18
N VAL A 26 8.27 7.95 3.23
CA VAL A 26 8.87 9.23 3.58
C VAL A 26 8.14 9.79 4.80
N ARG A 27 8.90 10.44 5.68
CA ARG A 27 8.38 11.04 6.91
C ARG A 27 8.65 12.53 6.88
N LEU A 28 7.60 13.32 6.93
CA LEU A 28 7.71 14.77 6.94
C LEU A 28 6.43 15.37 7.52
N GLY A 29 6.58 16.52 8.19
CA GLY A 29 5.42 17.23 8.72
C GLY A 29 4.59 16.43 9.73
N GLY A 30 5.21 15.49 10.43
CA GLY A 30 4.50 14.64 11.38
C GLY A 30 3.72 13.49 10.74
N MET A 31 3.81 13.33 9.41
CA MET A 31 3.12 12.26 8.68
C MET A 31 4.10 11.25 8.12
N THR A 32 3.63 10.02 7.99
CA THR A 32 4.31 8.98 7.24
C THR A 32 3.49 8.72 5.98
N ILE A 33 4.10 8.92 4.82
CA ILE A 33 3.45 8.73 3.53
C ILE A 33 4.17 7.59 2.82
N GLY A 34 3.40 6.64 2.28
CA GLY A 34 3.95 5.49 1.59
C GLY A 34 3.64 5.50 0.10
N ARG A 35 4.56 4.95 -0.69
CA ARG A 35 4.30 4.62 -2.09
C ARG A 35 4.42 3.11 -2.26
N ALA A 36 3.29 2.47 -2.57
CA ALA A 36 3.24 1.05 -2.88
C ALA A 36 3.52 0.84 -4.36
N THR A 37 4.33 -0.15 -4.69
CA THR A 37 4.53 -0.62 -6.06
C THR A 37 4.41 -2.13 -6.03
N TYR A 38 3.39 -2.65 -6.73
CA TYR A 38 3.13 -4.09 -6.78
C TYR A 38 3.21 -4.56 -8.23
N GLU A 39 3.94 -5.65 -8.45
CA GLU A 39 4.06 -6.26 -9.78
C GLU A 39 2.82 -7.09 -10.11
N PRO A 40 2.57 -7.35 -11.41
CA PRO A 40 1.53 -8.30 -11.80
C PRO A 40 1.68 -9.63 -11.08
N GLY A 41 0.56 -10.16 -10.60
CA GLY A 41 0.55 -11.39 -9.80
C GLY A 41 0.68 -11.21 -8.31
N TRP A 42 0.94 -10.00 -7.86
CA TRP A 42 0.98 -9.74 -6.42
C TRP A 42 -0.40 -9.93 -5.78
N LYS A 43 -0.40 -10.55 -4.61
CA LYS A 43 -1.58 -10.70 -3.77
C LYS A 43 -1.15 -10.55 -2.31
N TRP A 44 -1.84 -9.69 -1.56
CA TRP A 44 -1.43 -9.38 -0.20
C TRP A 44 -1.32 -10.65 0.67
N SER A 45 -2.31 -11.52 0.63
CA SER A 45 -2.33 -12.72 1.48
C SER A 45 -1.21 -13.70 1.16
N LEU A 46 -0.65 -13.67 -0.06
CA LEU A 46 0.45 -14.53 -0.46
C LEU A 46 1.82 -13.89 -0.23
N HIS A 47 1.95 -12.59 -0.46
CA HIS A 47 3.26 -11.95 -0.59
C HIS A 47 3.60 -11.00 0.56
N VAL A 48 2.62 -10.56 1.34
CA VAL A 48 2.82 -9.71 2.51
C VAL A 48 2.33 -10.39 3.77
N GLY A 49 1.10 -10.86 3.76
CA GLY A 49 0.45 -11.45 4.93
C GLY A 49 0.97 -12.81 5.32
N GLN A 50 1.53 -13.57 4.37
CA GLN A 50 2.22 -14.85 4.60
C GLN A 50 1.42 -15.81 5.50
N GLY A 51 0.19 -16.10 5.09
CA GLY A 51 -0.70 -17.00 5.82
C GLY A 51 -1.74 -16.29 6.67
N ALA A 52 -1.63 -15.00 6.85
CA ALA A 52 -2.70 -14.24 7.47
C ALA A 52 -3.90 -14.17 6.53
N ARG A 53 -5.11 -14.21 7.10
CA ARG A 53 -6.34 -14.22 6.32
C ARG A 53 -6.60 -12.88 5.64
N SER A 54 -6.33 -11.79 6.34
CA SER A 54 -6.63 -10.44 5.85
C SER A 54 -5.73 -9.41 6.49
N CYS A 55 -5.59 -8.29 5.79
CA CYS A 55 -4.87 -7.13 6.30
C CYS A 55 -5.77 -6.35 7.25
N MET A 56 -5.28 -6.10 8.44
CA MET A 56 -6.03 -5.38 9.46
C MET A 56 -5.61 -3.91 9.57
N VAL A 57 -4.82 -3.42 8.63
CA VAL A 57 -4.42 -2.02 8.58
C VAL A 57 -5.46 -1.22 7.80
N GLU A 58 -5.89 -0.12 8.38
CA GLU A 58 -6.79 0.84 7.73
C GLU A 58 -5.97 1.71 6.78
N HIS A 59 -6.48 1.93 5.56
CA HIS A 59 -5.76 2.70 4.56
C HIS A 59 -6.59 3.85 4.00
N ILE A 60 -5.94 4.99 3.78
CA ILE A 60 -6.44 6.07 2.94
C ILE A 60 -5.35 6.38 1.93
N GLY A 61 -5.70 6.45 0.65
CA GLY A 61 -4.69 6.71 -0.37
C GLY A 61 -5.26 7.10 -1.71
N LEU A 62 -4.37 7.10 -2.71
CA LEU A 62 -4.68 7.50 -4.08
C LEU A 62 -3.99 6.52 -5.03
N VAL A 63 -4.74 5.99 -5.99
CA VAL A 63 -4.17 5.16 -7.06
C VAL A 63 -3.51 6.06 -8.10
N VAL A 64 -2.22 5.81 -8.35
CA VAL A 64 -1.44 6.57 -9.33
C VAL A 64 -1.47 5.89 -10.69
N SER A 65 -1.19 4.58 -10.74
CA SER A 65 -1.17 3.83 -11.99
C SER A 65 -1.46 2.35 -11.73
N GLY A 66 -1.89 1.66 -12.80
CA GLY A 66 -2.28 0.26 -12.70
C GLY A 66 -3.62 0.10 -11.99
N ARG A 67 -4.03 -1.16 -11.80
CA ARG A 67 -5.31 -1.50 -11.16
C ARG A 67 -5.11 -2.59 -10.12
N ALA A 68 -5.85 -2.50 -9.04
CA ALA A 68 -5.85 -3.51 -7.98
C ALA A 68 -7.25 -3.64 -7.40
N THR A 69 -7.43 -4.64 -6.55
CA THR A 69 -8.70 -4.85 -5.86
C THR A 69 -8.55 -4.57 -4.37
N ALA A 70 -9.67 -4.31 -3.73
CA ALA A 70 -9.84 -4.47 -2.30
C ALA A 70 -10.94 -5.52 -2.11
N ALA A 71 -10.58 -6.65 -1.50
CA ALA A 71 -11.49 -7.76 -1.26
C ALA A 71 -11.79 -7.85 0.22
N MET A 72 -12.98 -7.43 0.61
CA MET A 72 -13.38 -7.38 2.02
C MET A 72 -13.75 -8.78 2.52
N ASP A 73 -13.57 -9.00 3.82
CA ASP A 73 -13.90 -10.28 4.46
C ASP A 73 -15.38 -10.65 4.32
N ASP A 74 -16.25 -9.66 4.09
CA ASP A 74 -17.69 -9.91 3.87
C ASP A 74 -18.02 -10.34 2.44
N GLY A 75 -17.03 -10.49 1.58
CA GLY A 75 -17.21 -10.98 0.20
C GLY A 75 -17.28 -9.91 -0.87
N ARG A 76 -17.31 -8.62 -0.50
CA ARG A 76 -17.29 -7.55 -1.50
C ARG A 76 -15.90 -7.46 -2.11
N VAL A 77 -15.85 -7.33 -3.45
CA VAL A 77 -14.60 -7.13 -4.19
C VAL A 77 -14.77 -5.88 -5.03
N ILE A 78 -13.89 -4.91 -4.82
CA ILE A 78 -13.97 -3.60 -5.46
C ILE A 78 -12.67 -3.36 -6.21
N GLU A 79 -12.77 -3.00 -7.49
CA GLU A 79 -11.60 -2.66 -8.29
C GLU A 79 -11.27 -1.18 -8.12
N MET A 80 -10.00 -0.89 -7.93
CA MET A 80 -9.44 0.46 -7.81
C MET A 80 -8.59 0.75 -9.04
N LYS A 81 -8.75 1.94 -9.61
CA LYS A 81 -8.08 2.35 -10.85
C LYS A 81 -7.48 3.75 -10.71
N PRO A 82 -6.60 4.16 -11.64
CA PRO A 82 -5.91 5.45 -11.53
C PRO A 82 -6.88 6.61 -11.30
N GLY A 83 -6.53 7.46 -10.34
CA GLY A 83 -7.33 8.61 -9.94
C GLY A 83 -8.29 8.35 -8.80
N ASP A 84 -8.53 7.09 -8.44
CA ASP A 84 -9.39 6.79 -7.29
C ASP A 84 -8.70 7.19 -5.99
N VAL A 85 -9.40 7.95 -5.17
CA VAL A 85 -9.02 8.17 -3.78
C VAL A 85 -9.79 7.16 -2.95
N PHE A 86 -9.08 6.34 -2.18
CA PHE A 86 -9.71 5.21 -1.52
C PHE A 86 -9.61 5.28 0.00
N TYR A 87 -10.59 4.68 0.64
CA TYR A 87 -10.55 4.26 2.03
C TYR A 87 -10.79 2.76 2.08
N ILE A 88 -9.93 2.02 2.76
CA ILE A 88 -10.08 0.59 2.93
C ILE A 88 -10.05 0.27 4.42
N ALA A 89 -11.15 -0.29 4.91
CA ALA A 89 -11.29 -0.70 6.30
C ALA A 89 -10.43 -1.93 6.60
N PRO A 90 -10.10 -2.18 7.88
CA PRO A 90 -9.49 -3.45 8.28
C PRO A 90 -10.32 -4.65 7.83
N GLY A 91 -9.65 -5.77 7.58
CA GLY A 91 -10.33 -6.99 7.15
C GLY A 91 -10.44 -7.11 5.64
N HIS A 92 -9.32 -6.99 4.94
CA HIS A 92 -9.30 -7.06 3.47
C HIS A 92 -8.09 -7.84 2.95
N ASP A 93 -8.25 -8.38 1.75
CA ASP A 93 -7.15 -8.83 0.90
C ASP A 93 -7.10 -7.90 -0.32
N SER A 94 -6.06 -8.01 -1.12
CA SER A 94 -5.87 -7.16 -2.29
C SER A 94 -4.98 -7.90 -3.29
N TRP A 95 -5.20 -7.66 -4.58
CA TRP A 95 -4.33 -8.20 -5.62
C TRP A 95 -4.32 -7.29 -6.84
N VAL A 96 -3.23 -7.38 -7.61
CA VAL A 96 -3.07 -6.61 -8.85
C VAL A 96 -3.94 -7.23 -9.95
N VAL A 97 -4.61 -6.36 -10.70
CA VAL A 97 -5.43 -6.75 -11.85
C VAL A 97 -4.66 -6.41 -13.13
N GLY A 98 -4.58 -7.37 -14.04
CA GLY A 98 -3.94 -7.16 -15.34
C GLY A 98 -2.43 -7.34 -15.31
N ASN A 99 -1.76 -6.82 -16.34
CA ASN A 99 -0.35 -7.08 -16.61
C ASN A 99 0.55 -5.88 -16.38
N GLU A 100 0.05 -4.82 -15.74
CA GLU A 100 0.82 -3.62 -15.43
C GLU A 100 1.07 -3.53 -13.94
N PRO A 101 2.22 -2.97 -13.52
CA PRO A 101 2.43 -2.69 -12.10
C PRO A 101 1.37 -1.74 -11.57
N TYR A 102 1.05 -1.91 -10.30
CA TYR A 102 0.13 -1.04 -9.58
C TYR A 102 0.93 -0.12 -8.66
N VAL A 103 0.65 1.18 -8.71
CA VAL A 103 1.30 2.17 -7.85
C VAL A 103 0.22 2.97 -7.14
N SER A 104 0.35 3.08 -5.81
CA SER A 104 -0.55 3.91 -5.02
C SER A 104 0.21 4.67 -3.94
N LEU A 105 -0.34 5.81 -3.54
CA LEU A 105 0.15 6.58 -2.40
C LEU A 105 -0.76 6.31 -1.21
N HIS A 106 -0.15 6.21 -0.02
CA HIS A 106 -0.86 5.95 1.22
C HIS A 106 -0.61 7.09 2.21
N PHE A 107 -1.69 7.75 2.64
CA PHE A 107 -1.64 8.86 3.57
C PHE A 107 -2.01 8.43 4.99
N MET A 108 -2.74 7.33 5.13
CA MET A 108 -3.07 6.71 6.42
C MET A 108 -2.73 5.24 6.36
N GLY A 109 -2.18 4.70 7.47
CA GLY A 109 -1.82 3.30 7.58
C GLY A 109 -0.41 2.98 7.07
N ALA A 110 0.28 3.94 6.45
CA ALA A 110 1.58 3.68 5.85
C ALA A 110 2.59 3.18 6.89
N GLY A 111 2.59 3.74 8.09
CA GLY A 111 3.53 3.36 9.12
C GLY A 111 3.38 1.91 9.58
N GLN A 112 2.18 1.36 9.55
CA GLN A 112 1.87 0.00 10.01
C GLN A 112 1.92 -1.04 8.90
N TYR A 113 1.82 -0.62 7.64
CA TYR A 113 1.68 -1.54 6.51
C TYR A 113 3.00 -2.23 6.18
N ALA A 114 2.92 -3.52 5.90
CA ALA A 114 4.06 -4.34 5.47
C ALA A 114 5.27 -4.23 6.40
N GLN A 115 5.06 -4.03 7.69
CA GLN A 115 6.14 -4.00 8.66
C GLN A 115 6.84 -5.36 8.74
N ASN A 116 8.17 -5.32 8.89
CA ASN A 116 8.93 -6.52 9.21
C ASN A 116 8.61 -6.90 10.66
N LYS A 117 8.01 -8.07 10.84
CA LYS A 117 7.68 -8.54 12.19
C LYS A 117 8.88 -9.18 12.83
N PRO A 118 9.14 -8.93 14.13
CA PRO A 118 10.13 -9.69 14.87
C PRO A 118 9.76 -11.17 14.86
N LYS A 119 10.74 -11.98 14.75
CA LYS A 119 10.55 -13.44 14.80
C LYS A 119 10.46 -13.90 16.24
#